data_17fa219020ddbc8dfa54b21a27e109ae
#
_entry.id   17fa219020ddbc8dfa54b21a27e109ae
#
_cell.length_a   1.000
_cell.length_b   1.000
_cell.length_c   1.000
_cell.angle_alpha   90.00
_cell.angle_beta   90.00
_cell.angle_gamma   90.00
#
_symmetry.space_group_name_H-M   'P 1'
#
loop_
_entity.id
_entity.type
_entity.pdbx_description
1 polymer ?
#
loop_
_entity_poly.entity_id
_entity_poly.type
_entity_poly.pdbx_seq_one_letter_code
_entity_poly.pdbx_strand_id
1 'polypeptide(L)'
;CDISEKMLDVAKEKNASPKIEYRLLAMEDMDFPAQSFDVVISSLAFHYTPDFYLICRKIHDFLTPVGDFVFSAEHPVFTAQGPQDWIYDNNGLPLHWPVDNYFSEGQREACFLGKTVVKYHRTLSTYLNGLLTNGFQIKAVVEPKPDQHMLDSIPGMLDELRRPMMLLVSAQKK
;
A
#
# COMPACT_ATOMS: atom_id res chain seq x y z
N CYS A 1 -0.93 -4.35 -13.93
CA CYS A 1 -1.02 -5.73 -13.44
C CYS A 1 -1.97 -5.80 -12.25
N ASP A 2 -2.69 -6.88 -12.10
CA ASP A 2 -3.50 -7.23 -10.92
C ASP A 2 -3.65 -8.75 -10.88
N ILE A 3 -3.85 -9.30 -9.67
CA ILE A 3 -4.14 -10.75 -9.48
C ILE A 3 -5.63 -11.07 -9.65
N SER A 4 -6.48 -10.06 -9.71
CA SER A 4 -7.92 -10.20 -9.82
C SER A 4 -8.39 -10.00 -11.25
N GLU A 5 -8.82 -11.07 -11.90
CA GLU A 5 -9.41 -11.02 -13.23
C GLU A 5 -10.59 -10.04 -13.29
N LYS A 6 -11.46 -10.05 -12.26
CA LYS A 6 -12.62 -9.14 -12.18
C LYS A 6 -12.20 -7.67 -12.14
N MET A 7 -11.12 -7.34 -11.43
CA MET A 7 -10.62 -5.96 -11.39
C MET A 7 -10.05 -5.55 -12.73
N LEU A 8 -9.35 -6.45 -13.42
CA LEU A 8 -8.84 -6.19 -14.77
C LEU A 8 -9.97 -6.02 -15.79
N ASP A 9 -11.04 -6.78 -15.68
CA ASP A 9 -12.21 -6.64 -16.58
C ASP A 9 -12.88 -5.28 -16.40
N VAL A 10 -13.10 -4.84 -15.15
CA VAL A 10 -13.60 -3.49 -14.84
C VAL A 10 -12.64 -2.41 -15.36
N ALA A 11 -11.33 -2.61 -15.20
CA ALA A 11 -10.34 -1.66 -15.69
C ALA A 11 -10.34 -1.56 -17.23
N LYS A 12 -10.45 -2.68 -17.94
CA LYS A 12 -10.56 -2.72 -19.39
C LYS A 12 -11.86 -2.04 -19.88
N GLU A 13 -12.98 -2.28 -19.19
CA GLU A 13 -14.27 -1.66 -19.51
C GLU A 13 -14.20 -0.13 -19.36
N LYS A 14 -13.67 0.35 -18.24
CA LYS A 14 -13.64 1.78 -17.90
C LYS A 14 -12.56 2.58 -18.62
N ASN A 15 -11.42 1.96 -18.92
CA ASN A 15 -10.21 2.63 -19.39
C ASN A 15 -9.64 1.95 -20.66
N ALA A 16 -10.49 1.51 -21.59
CA ALA A 16 -10.05 0.91 -22.83
C ALA A 16 -9.17 1.89 -23.63
N SER A 17 -7.93 1.50 -23.92
CA SER A 17 -6.99 2.28 -24.72
C SER A 17 -5.96 1.35 -25.37
N PRO A 18 -5.61 1.56 -26.65
CA PRO A 18 -4.53 0.79 -27.29
C PRO A 18 -3.14 1.04 -26.68
N LYS A 19 -3.02 2.04 -25.81
CA LYS A 19 -1.77 2.35 -25.08
C LYS A 19 -1.67 1.63 -23.73
N ILE A 20 -2.71 0.90 -23.31
CA ILE A 20 -2.73 0.22 -22.02
C ILE A 20 -2.72 -1.29 -22.25
N GLU A 21 -1.73 -1.95 -21.66
CA GLU A 21 -1.69 -3.40 -21.58
C GLU A 21 -2.09 -3.85 -20.18
N TYR A 22 -3.08 -4.71 -20.07
CA TYR A 22 -3.57 -5.30 -18.84
C TYR A 22 -3.05 -6.73 -18.69
N ARG A 23 -2.39 -7.04 -17.58
CA ARG A 23 -1.84 -8.37 -17.28
C ARG A 23 -2.40 -8.93 -15.98
N LEU A 24 -2.92 -10.15 -16.03
CA LEU A 24 -3.24 -10.94 -14.85
C LEU A 24 -1.94 -11.51 -14.32
N LEU A 25 -1.38 -10.87 -13.28
CA LEU A 25 -0.03 -11.14 -12.83
C LEU A 25 0.14 -10.74 -11.36
N ALA A 26 0.65 -11.66 -10.53
CA ALA A 26 1.05 -11.35 -9.17
C ALA A 26 2.35 -10.54 -9.15
N MET A 27 2.53 -9.71 -8.13
CA MET A 27 3.76 -8.91 -7.98
C MET A 27 5.01 -9.78 -7.85
N GLU A 28 4.89 -10.91 -7.19
CA GLU A 28 5.95 -11.88 -6.99
C GLU A 28 6.43 -12.50 -8.31
N ASP A 29 5.52 -12.61 -9.27
CA ASP A 29 5.78 -13.24 -10.56
C ASP A 29 6.17 -12.24 -11.66
N MET A 30 6.25 -10.94 -11.34
CA MET A 30 6.70 -9.93 -12.30
C MET A 30 8.09 -10.28 -12.84
N ASP A 31 8.19 -10.33 -14.17
CA ASP A 31 9.43 -10.54 -14.92
C ASP A 31 9.40 -9.64 -16.17
N PHE A 32 9.84 -8.41 -15.99
CA PHE A 32 9.94 -7.44 -17.06
C PHE A 32 11.41 -7.23 -17.45
N PRO A 33 11.68 -6.81 -18.69
CA PRO A 33 13.04 -6.46 -19.09
C PRO A 33 13.63 -5.38 -18.19
N ALA A 34 14.92 -5.46 -17.92
CA ALA A 34 15.62 -4.43 -17.17
C ALA A 34 15.50 -3.07 -17.88
N GLN A 35 15.37 -1.99 -17.10
CA GLN A 35 15.32 -0.61 -17.59
C GLN A 35 14.21 -0.37 -18.64
N SER A 36 13.04 -0.99 -18.44
CA SER A 36 11.91 -0.89 -19.39
C SER A 36 10.84 0.12 -18.96
N PHE A 37 10.94 0.70 -17.75
CA PHE A 37 9.96 1.65 -17.24
C PHE A 37 10.63 2.92 -16.70
N ASP A 38 10.07 4.07 -17.02
CA ASP A 38 10.47 5.36 -16.43
C ASP A 38 9.81 5.59 -15.07
N VAL A 39 8.61 5.04 -14.90
CA VAL A 39 7.84 5.17 -13.66
C VAL A 39 7.15 3.84 -13.34
N VAL A 40 7.21 3.44 -12.07
CA VAL A 40 6.42 2.35 -11.50
C VAL A 40 5.51 2.91 -10.42
N ILE A 41 4.22 2.62 -10.52
CA ILE A 41 3.22 3.03 -9.52
C ILE A 41 2.54 1.79 -8.96
N SER A 42 2.41 1.73 -7.63
CA SER A 42 1.65 0.69 -6.94
C SER A 42 0.68 1.32 -5.94
N SER A 43 -0.58 0.96 -6.04
CA SER A 43 -1.62 1.49 -5.15
C SER A 43 -2.20 0.40 -4.27
N LEU A 44 -2.00 0.53 -2.94
CA LEU A 44 -2.59 -0.31 -1.89
C LEU A 44 -2.40 -1.82 -2.12
N ALA A 45 -1.21 -2.22 -2.60
CA ALA A 45 -0.91 -3.61 -2.92
C ALA A 45 0.16 -4.24 -2.00
N PHE A 46 1.12 -3.47 -1.50
CA PHE A 46 2.28 -4.03 -0.79
C PHE A 46 1.98 -4.69 0.57
N HIS A 47 0.86 -4.39 1.17
CA HIS A 47 0.42 -5.09 2.38
C HIS A 47 -0.16 -6.49 2.09
N TYR A 48 -0.24 -6.91 0.82
CA TYR A 48 -0.63 -8.28 0.43
C TYR A 48 0.55 -9.17 0.06
N THR A 49 1.77 -8.62 -0.12
CA THR A 49 2.96 -9.41 -0.44
C THR A 49 3.80 -9.77 0.80
N PRO A 50 4.31 -11.00 0.93
CA PRO A 50 5.16 -11.38 2.05
C PRO A 50 6.58 -10.77 1.96
N ASP A 51 7.12 -10.53 0.78
CA ASP A 51 8.50 -10.09 0.57
C ASP A 51 8.59 -8.73 -0.14
N PHE A 52 8.53 -7.66 0.64
CA PHE A 52 8.66 -6.29 0.13
C PHE A 52 10.06 -6.00 -0.43
N TYR A 53 11.11 -6.57 0.18
CA TYR A 53 12.49 -6.35 -0.28
C TYR A 53 12.73 -6.96 -1.67
N LEU A 54 12.22 -8.15 -1.91
CA LEU A 54 12.28 -8.79 -3.22
C LEU A 54 11.58 -7.94 -4.28
N ILE A 55 10.39 -7.43 -3.98
CA ILE A 55 9.64 -6.58 -4.92
C ILE A 55 10.39 -5.26 -5.18
N CYS A 56 10.93 -4.61 -4.16
CA CYS A 56 11.75 -3.40 -4.35
C CYS A 56 12.94 -3.66 -5.28
N ARG A 57 13.63 -4.79 -5.13
CA ARG A 57 14.75 -5.16 -6.00
C ARG A 57 14.29 -5.36 -7.45
N LYS A 58 13.21 -6.09 -7.68
CA LYS A 58 12.64 -6.28 -9.01
C LYS A 58 12.28 -4.94 -9.66
N ILE A 59 11.56 -4.07 -8.91
CA ILE A 59 11.18 -2.75 -9.41
C ILE A 59 12.42 -1.91 -9.75
N HIS A 60 13.46 -1.95 -8.91
CA HIS A 60 14.71 -1.26 -9.18
C HIS A 60 15.32 -1.73 -10.51
N ASP A 61 15.34 -3.04 -10.77
CA ASP A 61 15.89 -3.58 -12.02
C ASP A 61 15.07 -3.18 -13.24
N PHE A 62 13.74 -3.12 -13.13
CA PHE A 62 12.84 -2.72 -14.20
C PHE A 62 12.89 -1.24 -14.55
N LEU A 63 13.24 -0.37 -13.59
CA LEU A 63 13.31 1.07 -13.80
C LEU A 63 14.55 1.47 -14.61
N THR A 64 14.36 2.44 -15.51
CA THR A 64 15.46 3.18 -16.15
C THR A 64 16.31 3.91 -15.11
N PRO A 65 17.56 4.31 -15.43
CA PRO A 65 18.34 5.22 -14.57
C PRO A 65 17.51 6.47 -14.24
N VAL A 66 17.52 6.89 -12.99
CA VAL A 66 16.70 7.99 -12.42
C VAL A 66 15.19 7.82 -12.56
N GLY A 67 14.72 6.62 -12.88
CA GLY A 67 13.27 6.30 -12.92
C GLY A 67 12.63 6.38 -11.53
N ASP A 68 11.34 6.71 -11.51
CA ASP A 68 10.59 6.94 -10.27
C ASP A 68 9.76 5.74 -9.85
N PHE A 69 9.76 5.47 -8.56
CA PHE A 69 8.88 4.50 -7.90
C PHE A 69 7.98 5.19 -6.89
N VAL A 70 6.68 5.12 -7.11
CA VAL A 70 5.67 5.70 -6.21
C VAL A 70 4.72 4.62 -5.74
N PHE A 71 4.49 4.53 -4.44
CA PHE A 71 3.50 3.58 -3.94
C PHE A 71 2.70 4.11 -2.76
N SER A 72 1.51 3.54 -2.60
CA SER A 72 0.74 3.61 -1.37
C SER A 72 0.58 2.24 -0.74
N ALA A 73 0.55 2.20 0.58
CA ALA A 73 0.27 1.01 1.37
C ALA A 73 -0.60 1.41 2.57
N GLU A 74 -1.24 0.44 3.21
CA GLU A 74 -1.79 0.67 4.53
C GLU A 74 -0.67 1.03 5.50
N HIS A 75 -0.90 2.04 6.33
CA HIS A 75 0.11 2.53 7.26
C HIS A 75 0.45 1.48 8.32
N PRO A 76 1.71 1.37 8.76
CA PRO A 76 2.10 0.44 9.83
C PRO A 76 1.30 0.56 11.12
N VAL A 77 0.89 1.74 11.52
CA VAL A 77 -0.02 1.94 12.67
C VAL A 77 -1.38 1.29 12.42
N PHE A 78 -1.86 1.30 11.17
CA PHE A 78 -3.14 0.69 10.80
C PHE A 78 -3.05 -0.84 10.76
N THR A 79 -1.93 -1.40 10.29
CA THR A 79 -1.74 -2.85 10.12
C THR A 79 -1.16 -3.57 11.35
N ALA A 80 -0.71 -2.84 12.37
CA ALA A 80 -0.08 -3.44 13.56
C ALA A 80 -1.00 -4.46 14.23
N GLN A 81 -2.31 -4.15 14.33
CA GLN A 81 -3.32 -5.06 14.83
C GLN A 81 -4.15 -5.65 13.69
N GLY A 82 -4.31 -6.98 13.68
CA GLY A 82 -5.01 -7.71 12.62
C GLY A 82 -6.45 -7.26 12.36
N PRO A 83 -7.32 -7.13 13.38
CA PRO A 83 -8.72 -6.73 13.21
C PRO A 83 -8.91 -5.39 12.52
N GLN A 84 -7.95 -4.47 12.63
CA GLN A 84 -8.01 -3.13 12.00
C GLN A 84 -9.29 -2.39 12.37
N ASP A 85 -9.62 -2.40 13.66
CA ASP A 85 -10.83 -1.78 14.20
C ASP A 85 -10.53 -0.95 15.45
N TRP A 86 -11.43 -0.03 15.77
CA TRP A 86 -11.38 0.81 16.95
C TRP A 86 -11.72 0.00 18.23
N ILE A 87 -11.23 0.46 19.35
CA ILE A 87 -11.81 0.09 20.64
C ILE A 87 -12.94 1.06 20.94
N TYR A 88 -14.11 0.52 21.25
CA TYR A 88 -15.34 1.26 21.47
C TYR A 88 -15.73 1.32 22.95
N ASP A 89 -16.42 2.38 23.34
CA ASP A 89 -17.08 2.45 24.64
C ASP A 89 -18.40 1.66 24.66
N ASN A 90 -19.07 1.66 25.82
CA ASN A 90 -20.35 0.96 26.00
C ASN A 90 -21.50 1.52 25.14
N ASN A 91 -21.34 2.73 24.58
CA ASN A 91 -22.30 3.38 23.70
C ASN A 91 -21.97 3.21 22.22
N GLY A 92 -20.89 2.49 21.90
CA GLY A 92 -20.41 2.28 20.53
C GLY A 92 -19.63 3.46 19.95
N LEU A 93 -19.10 4.36 20.80
CA LEU A 93 -18.25 5.47 20.35
C LEU A 93 -16.78 5.03 20.32
N PRO A 94 -16.00 5.39 19.29
CA PRO A 94 -14.60 5.01 19.17
C PRO A 94 -13.75 5.74 20.24
N LEU A 95 -13.17 4.95 21.17
CA LEU A 95 -12.31 5.45 22.24
C LEU A 95 -10.91 5.74 21.74
N HIS A 96 -10.26 4.73 21.16
CA HIS A 96 -8.92 4.84 20.63
C HIS A 96 -8.65 3.74 19.58
N TRP A 97 -7.66 3.99 18.72
CA TRP A 97 -7.13 3.00 17.81
C TRP A 97 -6.05 2.20 18.54
N PRO A 98 -6.17 0.86 18.64
CA PRO A 98 -5.15 0.07 19.30
C PRO A 98 -3.93 -0.12 18.41
N VAL A 99 -2.75 0.09 18.95
CA VAL A 99 -1.47 -0.26 18.33
C VAL A 99 -0.78 -1.27 19.23
N ASP A 100 -0.71 -2.51 18.79
CA ASP A 100 -0.06 -3.58 19.52
C ASP A 100 0.76 -4.45 18.56
N ASN A 101 1.78 -5.12 19.07
CA ASN A 101 2.66 -5.99 18.30
C ASN A 101 3.32 -5.30 17.08
N TYR A 102 3.56 -3.98 17.15
CA TYR A 102 4.11 -3.18 16.07
C TYR A 102 5.47 -3.67 15.56
N PHE A 103 6.33 -4.20 16.44
CA PHE A 103 7.62 -4.74 16.05
C PHE A 103 7.59 -6.23 15.65
N SER A 104 6.45 -6.89 15.84
CA SER A 104 6.25 -8.26 15.38
C SER A 104 5.71 -8.23 13.94
N GLU A 105 6.61 -8.15 12.97
CA GLU A 105 6.25 -8.12 11.56
C GLU A 105 5.72 -9.48 11.07
N GLY A 106 5.02 -9.48 9.92
CA GLY A 106 4.53 -10.68 9.27
C GLY A 106 3.01 -10.71 9.10
N GLN A 107 2.49 -11.90 8.94
CA GLN A 107 1.09 -12.13 8.59
C GLN A 107 0.11 -11.61 9.65
N ARG A 108 -0.98 -11.02 9.15
CA ARG A 108 -2.17 -10.62 9.91
C ARG A 108 -3.41 -11.12 9.19
N GLU A 109 -4.41 -11.54 9.93
CA GLU A 109 -5.76 -11.71 9.42
C GLU A 109 -6.53 -10.42 9.67
N ALA A 110 -7.09 -9.85 8.61
CA ALA A 110 -7.88 -8.63 8.66
C ALA A 110 -9.26 -8.88 8.03
N CYS A 111 -10.25 -8.10 8.44
CA CYS A 111 -11.56 -8.11 7.81
C CYS A 111 -11.61 -6.99 6.75
N PHE A 112 -11.83 -7.35 5.50
CA PHE A 112 -12.01 -6.39 4.41
C PHE A 112 -13.27 -6.71 3.61
N LEU A 113 -14.20 -5.76 3.53
CA LEU A 113 -15.49 -5.92 2.86
C LEU A 113 -16.26 -7.20 3.32
N GLY A 114 -16.22 -7.48 4.63
CA GLY A 114 -16.90 -8.64 5.23
C GLY A 114 -16.24 -10.00 4.96
N LYS A 115 -15.01 -10.01 4.46
CA LYS A 115 -14.22 -11.22 4.23
C LYS A 115 -12.91 -11.16 4.99
N THR A 116 -12.47 -12.31 5.50
CA THR A 116 -11.11 -12.46 6.03
C THR A 116 -10.10 -12.44 4.90
N VAL A 117 -9.13 -11.55 5.01
CA VAL A 117 -8.01 -11.43 4.08
C VAL A 117 -6.69 -11.50 4.83
N VAL A 118 -5.69 -12.07 4.19
CA VAL A 118 -4.33 -12.10 4.72
C VAL A 118 -3.62 -10.83 4.29
N LYS A 119 -3.03 -10.13 5.27
CA LYS A 119 -2.15 -8.98 5.05
C LYS A 119 -0.81 -9.21 5.75
N TYR A 120 0.20 -8.47 5.35
CA TYR A 120 1.53 -8.52 5.95
C TYR A 120 1.87 -7.18 6.58
N HIS A 121 1.89 -7.17 7.90
CA HIS A 121 2.33 -6.02 8.67
C HIS A 121 3.86 -5.85 8.55
N ARG A 122 4.29 -4.60 8.38
CA ARG A 122 5.69 -4.17 8.42
C ARG A 122 5.79 -2.86 9.16
N THR A 123 6.93 -2.64 9.82
CA THR A 123 7.20 -1.33 10.42
C THR A 123 7.45 -0.28 9.34
N LEU A 124 7.31 1.00 9.70
CA LEU A 124 7.70 2.10 8.82
C LEU A 124 9.18 1.99 8.42
N SER A 125 10.03 1.60 9.38
CA SER A 125 11.46 1.38 9.13
C SER A 125 11.70 0.33 8.05
N THR A 126 10.94 -0.76 8.03
CA THR A 126 11.06 -1.81 7.02
C THR A 126 10.68 -1.31 5.62
N TYR A 127 9.62 -0.51 5.50
CA TYR A 127 9.29 0.11 4.21
C TYR A 127 10.40 1.04 3.71
N LEU A 128 10.89 1.95 4.56
CA LEU A 128 11.91 2.92 4.15
C LEU A 128 13.26 2.25 3.87
N ASN A 129 13.69 1.33 4.73
CA ASN A 129 14.95 0.61 4.54
C ASN A 129 14.91 -0.34 3.36
N GLY A 130 13.74 -0.93 3.05
CA GLY A 130 13.55 -1.74 1.85
C GLY A 130 13.87 -0.98 0.57
N LEU A 131 13.52 0.30 0.50
CA LEU A 131 13.91 1.18 -0.60
C LEU A 131 15.41 1.51 -0.57
N LEU A 132 15.91 1.99 0.57
CA LEU A 132 17.30 2.47 0.70
C LEU A 132 18.31 1.37 0.39
N THR A 133 18.08 0.16 0.90
CA THR A 133 18.98 -0.99 0.68
C THR A 133 18.94 -1.53 -0.74
N ASN A 134 17.85 -1.26 -1.48
CA ASN A 134 17.72 -1.62 -2.89
C ASN A 134 18.10 -0.47 -3.85
N GLY A 135 18.85 0.53 -3.40
CA GLY A 135 19.44 1.54 -4.28
C GLY A 135 18.50 2.72 -4.64
N PHE A 136 17.38 2.87 -3.92
CA PHE A 136 16.51 4.02 -4.11
C PHE A 136 16.94 5.22 -3.26
N GLN A 137 16.66 6.42 -3.75
CA GLN A 137 16.64 7.65 -2.98
C GLN A 137 15.19 8.02 -2.67
N ILE A 138 14.82 8.09 -1.40
CA ILE A 138 13.50 8.54 -1.00
C ILE A 138 13.37 10.04 -1.28
N LYS A 139 12.33 10.43 -1.99
CA LYS A 139 12.04 11.82 -2.37
C LYS A 139 10.97 12.43 -1.47
N ALA A 140 9.95 11.63 -1.11
CA ALA A 140 8.88 12.06 -0.22
C ALA A 140 8.28 10.88 0.54
N VAL A 141 7.85 11.15 1.77
CA VAL A 141 7.02 10.26 2.58
C VAL A 141 5.82 11.08 3.04
N VAL A 142 4.61 10.60 2.78
CA VAL A 142 3.37 11.32 3.07
C VAL A 142 2.40 10.42 3.82
N GLU A 143 1.85 10.93 4.90
CA GLU A 143 0.70 10.37 5.61
C GLU A 143 -0.51 11.24 5.26
N PRO A 144 -1.33 10.84 4.27
CA PRO A 144 -2.44 11.66 3.81
C PRO A 144 -3.52 11.79 4.90
N LYS A 145 -4.10 12.98 4.96
CA LYS A 145 -5.24 13.28 5.84
C LYS A 145 -6.48 13.55 4.99
N PRO A 146 -7.68 13.25 5.51
CA PRO A 146 -8.92 13.70 4.89
C PRO A 146 -8.91 15.21 4.65
N ASP A 147 -9.39 15.64 3.50
CA ASP A 147 -9.61 17.05 3.23
C ASP A 147 -10.88 17.59 3.93
N GLN A 148 -11.08 18.90 3.93
CA GLN A 148 -12.21 19.53 4.61
C GLN A 148 -13.55 19.04 4.05
N HIS A 149 -13.66 18.83 2.73
CA HIS A 149 -14.88 18.34 2.12
C HIS A 149 -15.23 16.92 2.61
N MET A 150 -14.24 16.04 2.74
CA MET A 150 -14.44 14.69 3.28
C MET A 150 -14.87 14.75 4.75
N LEU A 151 -14.23 15.62 5.55
CA LEU A 151 -14.58 15.79 6.97
C LEU A 151 -16.01 16.27 7.17
N ASP A 152 -16.49 17.14 6.28
CA ASP A 152 -17.83 17.73 6.37
C ASP A 152 -18.94 16.82 5.83
N SER A 153 -18.61 15.96 4.84
CA SER A 153 -19.62 15.21 4.08
C SER A 153 -19.71 13.71 4.41
N ILE A 154 -18.64 13.14 4.99
CA ILE A 154 -18.59 11.69 5.23
C ILE A 154 -18.67 11.40 6.73
N PRO A 155 -19.75 10.71 7.20
CA PRO A 155 -19.87 10.33 8.60
C PRO A 155 -18.67 9.50 9.09
N GLY A 156 -18.15 9.82 10.27
CA GLY A 156 -17.01 9.13 10.87
C GLY A 156 -15.64 9.58 10.35
N MET A 157 -15.57 10.44 9.33
CA MET A 157 -14.30 10.87 8.75
C MET A 157 -13.40 11.65 9.72
N LEU A 158 -13.99 12.29 10.75
CA LEU A 158 -13.24 12.97 11.81
C LEU A 158 -12.34 12.00 12.59
N ASP A 159 -12.76 10.75 12.75
CA ASP A 159 -11.95 9.73 13.44
C ASP A 159 -10.69 9.36 12.64
N GLU A 160 -10.71 9.54 11.32
CA GLU A 160 -9.54 9.32 10.47
C GLU A 160 -8.37 10.30 10.73
N LEU A 161 -8.66 11.45 11.37
CA LEU A 161 -7.60 12.38 11.83
C LEU A 161 -6.84 11.88 13.07
N ARG A 162 -7.34 10.85 13.74
CA ARG A 162 -6.78 10.36 15.02
C ARG A 162 -5.66 9.34 14.81
N ARG A 163 -5.51 8.81 13.59
CA ARG A 163 -4.43 7.88 13.21
C ARG A 163 -4.15 7.92 11.71
N PRO A 164 -2.92 7.66 11.26
CA PRO A 164 -2.66 7.48 9.83
C PRO A 164 -3.23 6.13 9.35
N MET A 165 -4.01 6.15 8.26
CA MET A 165 -4.52 4.95 7.61
C MET A 165 -3.60 4.51 6.47
N MET A 166 -3.03 5.47 5.75
CA MET A 166 -2.26 5.25 4.54
C MET A 166 -0.85 5.83 4.67
N LEU A 167 0.06 5.21 3.97
CA LEU A 167 1.43 5.65 3.75
C LEU A 167 1.65 5.80 2.25
N LEU A 168 2.11 6.95 1.80
CA LEU A 168 2.58 7.18 0.43
C LEU A 168 4.08 7.44 0.45
N VAL A 169 4.78 6.79 -0.46
CA VAL A 169 6.22 7.00 -0.62
C VAL A 169 6.56 7.22 -2.09
N SER A 170 7.36 8.25 -2.34
CA SER A 170 7.99 8.50 -3.63
C SER A 170 9.49 8.29 -3.50
N ALA A 171 10.05 7.50 -4.38
CA ALA A 171 11.46 7.18 -4.41
C ALA A 171 11.98 7.17 -5.85
N GLN A 172 13.27 7.38 -6.04
CA GLN A 172 13.92 7.41 -7.34
C GLN A 172 15.10 6.45 -7.35
N LYS A 173 15.27 5.72 -8.43
CA LYS A 173 16.44 4.87 -8.67
C LYS A 173 17.69 5.76 -8.76
N LYS A 174 18.76 5.41 -8.01
CA LYS A 174 20.06 6.07 -8.07
C LYS A 174 20.84 5.62 -9.30
#